data_b51b4f24417545da5db5b05df9f41511
#
_entry.id   b51b4f24417545da5db5b05df9f41511
#
_cell.length_a   1.000
_cell.length_b   1.000
_cell.length_c   1.000
_cell.angle_alpha   90.00
_cell.angle_beta   90.00
_cell.angle_gamma   90.00
#
_symmetry.space_group_name_H-M   'P 1'
#
loop_
_entity.id
_entity.type
_entity.pdbx_description
1 polymer ?
#
loop_
_entity_poly.entity_id
_entity_poly.type
_entity_poly.pdbx_seq_one_letter_code
_entity_poly.pdbx_strand_id
1 'polypeptide(L)'
;MGHAEIETKFGLNSVMKVYTVSDLHVDYPENMDWILSLNSTAYLEDILVLAGDVSNDLEDLIRVFNSLKSKFKAVHFIPGNHELWVEKDKLNSSLEKFEAVSGLCDSLDVELRTVHYEQLSVVPLFSWYDFSFGQPDRHLTLAWRDFRACSWPAHLESCADVNDHFLNLNREQLDISNEVVISYSHFLPRIDVMPSYIPEDRRRIYPVLGSNLLGEQVKQLNPDIHIYGHSHVNQSIELENIRYVNNAFARPTEHQIARKQLHCVLELDS
;
A
#
# COMPACT_ATOMS: atom_id res chain seq x y z
N MET A 1 63.21 11.89 2.99
CA MET A 1 62.41 10.78 2.46
C MET A 1 61.14 10.74 3.24
N GLY A 2 60.09 11.33 2.71
CA GLY A 2 58.78 11.39 3.35
C GLY A 2 57.90 10.30 2.74
N HIS A 3 57.44 9.39 3.56
CA HIS A 3 56.37 8.44 3.17
C HIS A 3 55.04 9.19 3.26
N ALA A 4 54.42 9.40 2.12
CA ALA A 4 53.02 9.81 2.03
C ALA A 4 52.16 8.55 2.24
N GLU A 5 51.47 8.46 3.37
CA GLU A 5 50.38 7.49 3.57
C GLU A 5 49.19 7.89 2.70
N ILE A 6 48.90 7.03 1.73
CA ILE A 6 47.69 7.11 0.94
C ILE A 6 46.58 6.48 1.80
N GLU A 7 45.79 7.30 2.50
CA GLU A 7 44.52 6.88 3.05
C GLU A 7 43.57 6.52 1.90
N THR A 8 43.45 5.24 1.61
CA THR A 8 42.34 4.70 0.82
C THR A 8 41.06 4.87 1.62
N LYS A 9 40.29 5.93 1.32
CA LYS A 9 38.90 6.01 1.72
C LYS A 9 38.15 4.85 1.07
N PHE A 10 37.91 3.77 1.80
CA PHE A 10 36.86 2.82 1.48
C PHE A 10 35.54 3.58 1.65
N GLY A 11 34.94 4.01 0.53
CA GLY A 11 33.55 4.42 0.51
C GLY A 11 32.73 3.21 0.96
N LEU A 12 32.09 3.30 2.13
CA LEU A 12 31.02 2.40 2.48
C LEU A 12 29.94 2.61 1.42
N ASN A 13 29.79 1.63 0.51
CA ASN A 13 28.62 1.62 -0.38
C ASN A 13 27.39 1.68 0.54
N SER A 14 26.62 2.74 0.42
CA SER A 14 25.38 2.85 1.18
C SER A 14 24.38 1.88 0.56
N VAL A 15 23.83 0.97 1.36
CA VAL A 15 22.77 0.08 0.93
C VAL A 15 21.46 0.80 1.14
N MET A 16 20.69 1.02 0.06
CA MET A 16 19.33 1.55 0.13
C MET A 16 18.37 0.38 0.33
N LYS A 17 17.47 0.50 1.30
CA LYS A 17 16.44 -0.52 1.55
C LYS A 17 15.05 0.00 1.22
N VAL A 18 14.18 -0.91 0.78
CA VAL A 18 12.76 -0.63 0.62
C VAL A 18 12.00 -1.41 1.67
N TYR A 19 11.30 -0.67 2.53
CA TYR A 19 10.43 -1.21 3.56
C TYR A 19 8.97 -1.08 3.17
N THR A 20 8.12 -1.96 3.68
CA THR A 20 6.68 -1.85 3.52
C THR A 20 5.92 -2.10 4.81
N VAL A 21 4.77 -1.47 4.91
CA VAL A 21 3.70 -1.78 5.84
C VAL A 21 2.37 -1.33 5.24
N SER A 22 1.28 -2.01 5.58
CA SER A 22 -0.10 -1.63 5.22
C SER A 22 -1.02 -1.73 6.43
N ASP A 23 -2.24 -1.30 6.29
CA ASP A 23 -3.30 -1.50 7.27
C ASP A 23 -2.89 -1.04 8.68
N LEU A 24 -2.31 0.17 8.75
CA LEU A 24 -1.82 0.74 10.01
C LEU A 24 -2.96 1.01 11.01
N HIS A 25 -4.14 1.41 10.51
CA HIS A 25 -5.31 1.68 11.36
C HIS A 25 -4.94 2.49 12.61
N VAL A 26 -4.36 3.68 12.41
CA VAL A 26 -3.89 4.54 13.51
C VAL A 26 -5.02 5.19 14.32
N ASP A 27 -6.28 4.94 13.95
CA ASP A 27 -7.45 5.14 14.79
C ASP A 27 -7.39 4.30 16.10
N TYR A 28 -6.55 3.25 16.13
CA TYR A 28 -6.13 2.60 17.37
C TYR A 28 -4.90 3.31 17.94
N PRO A 29 -4.98 3.86 19.19
CA PRO A 29 -3.86 4.61 19.80
C PRO A 29 -2.54 3.84 19.82
N GLU A 30 -2.56 2.53 20.07
CA GLU A 30 -1.36 1.69 20.10
C GLU A 30 -0.65 1.65 18.74
N ASN A 31 -1.40 1.67 17.65
CA ASN A 31 -0.86 1.67 16.29
C ASN A 31 -0.27 3.05 15.96
N MET A 32 -0.95 4.13 16.36
CA MET A 32 -0.42 5.50 16.25
C MET A 32 0.87 5.65 17.02
N ASP A 33 0.90 5.21 18.29
CA ASP A 33 2.08 5.30 19.13
C ASP A 33 3.26 4.52 18.52
N TRP A 34 3.01 3.34 17.95
CA TRP A 34 4.04 2.55 17.31
C TRP A 34 4.67 3.30 16.13
N ILE A 35 3.86 3.81 15.19
CA ILE A 35 4.39 4.48 13.98
C ILE A 35 5.15 5.76 14.34
N LEU A 36 4.67 6.50 15.33
CA LEU A 36 5.35 7.70 15.82
C LEU A 36 6.66 7.39 16.55
N SER A 37 6.77 6.21 17.21
CA SER A 37 7.95 5.75 17.93
C SER A 37 9.07 5.19 17.06
N LEU A 38 8.88 5.03 15.75
CA LEU A 38 9.93 4.55 14.85
C LEU A 38 11.20 5.40 15.00
N ASN A 39 12.35 4.75 14.94
CA ASN A 39 13.65 5.40 15.10
C ASN A 39 13.82 6.53 14.07
N SER A 40 14.26 7.70 14.51
CA SER A 40 14.33 8.91 13.69
C SER A 40 15.54 8.97 12.74
N THR A 41 16.50 8.04 12.88
CA THR A 41 17.75 8.06 12.11
C THR A 41 18.08 6.74 11.39
N ALA A 42 17.33 5.68 11.68
CA ALA A 42 17.64 4.34 11.17
C ALA A 42 17.31 4.15 9.68
N TYR A 43 16.44 5.00 9.11
CA TYR A 43 15.87 4.79 7.76
C TYR A 43 16.05 6.00 6.84
N LEU A 44 16.95 6.95 7.17
CA LEU A 44 17.11 8.22 6.43
C LEU A 44 17.52 8.04 4.96
N GLU A 45 18.14 6.91 4.63
CA GLU A 45 18.53 6.58 3.24
C GLU A 45 17.55 5.58 2.59
N ASP A 46 16.50 5.17 3.30
CA ASP A 46 15.60 4.11 2.91
C ASP A 46 14.25 4.64 2.37
N ILE A 47 13.57 3.80 1.62
CA ILE A 47 12.24 4.05 1.07
C ILE A 47 11.20 3.28 1.88
N LEU A 48 10.05 3.91 2.15
CA LEU A 48 8.89 3.26 2.74
C LEU A 48 7.73 3.23 1.75
N VAL A 49 7.11 2.06 1.59
CA VAL A 49 5.86 1.87 0.84
C VAL A 49 4.74 1.58 1.83
N LEU A 50 3.76 2.49 1.89
CA LEU A 50 2.52 2.36 2.67
C LEU A 50 1.40 1.87 1.74
N ALA A 51 1.01 0.61 1.87
CA ALA A 51 0.00 0.03 1.00
C ALA A 51 -1.44 0.17 1.54
N GLY A 52 -1.81 1.39 1.96
CA GLY A 52 -3.18 1.78 2.32
C GLY A 52 -3.62 1.47 3.76
N ASP A 53 -4.82 1.93 4.07
CA ASP A 53 -5.48 1.78 5.36
C ASP A 53 -4.65 2.30 6.54
N VAL A 54 -4.16 3.52 6.40
CA VAL A 54 -3.50 4.28 7.48
C VAL A 54 -4.55 4.85 8.42
N SER A 55 -5.50 5.64 7.91
CA SER A 55 -6.63 6.21 8.67
C SER A 55 -7.73 6.73 7.76
N ASN A 56 -8.97 6.74 8.27
CA ASN A 56 -10.10 7.41 7.63
C ASN A 56 -10.20 8.91 7.98
N ASP A 57 -9.22 9.47 8.68
CA ASP A 57 -9.17 10.84 9.18
C ASP A 57 -7.96 11.58 8.58
N LEU A 58 -8.20 12.72 7.91
CA LEU A 58 -7.15 13.52 7.28
C LEU A 58 -6.14 14.07 8.31
N GLU A 59 -6.57 14.40 9.53
CA GLU A 59 -5.66 14.88 10.58
C GLU A 59 -4.69 13.79 11.03
N ASP A 60 -5.16 12.54 11.14
CA ASP A 60 -4.29 11.40 11.44
C ASP A 60 -3.30 11.13 10.31
N LEU A 61 -3.74 11.22 9.05
CA LEU A 61 -2.85 11.10 7.88
C LEU A 61 -1.74 12.15 7.92
N ILE A 62 -2.07 13.43 8.22
CA ILE A 62 -1.10 14.52 8.37
C ILE A 62 -0.05 14.17 9.44
N ARG A 63 -0.48 13.68 10.59
CA ARG A 63 0.42 13.31 11.69
C ARG A 63 1.37 12.17 11.31
N VAL A 64 0.83 11.12 10.68
CA VAL A 64 1.63 9.96 10.24
C VAL A 64 2.61 10.36 9.15
N PHE A 65 2.17 11.05 8.10
CA PHE A 65 3.01 11.44 6.98
C PHE A 65 4.14 12.38 7.41
N ASN A 66 3.87 13.40 8.22
CA ASN A 66 4.92 14.26 8.78
C ASN A 66 5.96 13.47 9.59
N SER A 67 5.51 12.51 10.41
CA SER A 67 6.41 11.66 11.18
C SER A 67 7.28 10.79 10.28
N LEU A 68 6.70 10.17 9.24
CA LEU A 68 7.43 9.27 8.35
C LEU A 68 8.38 10.01 7.41
N LYS A 69 7.97 11.16 6.87
CA LYS A 69 8.86 12.01 6.03
C LYS A 69 10.10 12.49 6.76
N SER A 70 10.04 12.63 8.09
CA SER A 70 11.23 12.97 8.89
C SER A 70 12.17 11.78 9.15
N LYS A 71 11.77 10.55 8.80
CA LYS A 71 12.49 9.30 9.13
C LYS A 71 12.96 8.53 7.90
N PHE A 72 12.30 8.71 6.76
CA PHE A 72 12.62 8.03 5.51
C PHE A 72 13.05 8.99 4.41
N LYS A 73 13.90 8.53 3.51
CA LYS A 73 14.31 9.26 2.31
C LYS A 73 13.11 9.58 1.41
N ALA A 74 12.24 8.61 1.22
CA ALA A 74 11.00 8.75 0.48
C ALA A 74 9.88 7.91 1.13
N VAL A 75 8.66 8.42 1.05
CA VAL A 75 7.45 7.71 1.50
C VAL A 75 6.50 7.63 0.32
N HIS A 76 6.24 6.41 -0.14
CA HIS A 76 5.24 6.09 -1.14
C HIS A 76 3.96 5.65 -0.43
N PHE A 77 2.83 6.09 -0.94
CA PHE A 77 1.53 5.77 -0.36
C PHE A 77 0.51 5.46 -1.46
N ILE A 78 -0.44 4.62 -1.16
CA ILE A 78 -1.66 4.42 -1.94
C ILE A 78 -2.84 4.35 -0.97
N PRO A 79 -3.96 5.04 -1.23
CA PRO A 79 -5.12 4.93 -0.35
C PRO A 79 -5.74 3.54 -0.40
N GLY A 80 -6.17 3.05 0.77
CA GLY A 80 -7.05 1.91 0.90
C GLY A 80 -8.53 2.33 0.95
N ASN A 81 -9.41 1.41 1.36
CA ASN A 81 -10.82 1.73 1.49
C ASN A 81 -11.11 2.69 2.64
N HIS A 82 -10.34 2.65 3.73
CA HIS A 82 -10.53 3.54 4.87
C HIS A 82 -10.27 5.00 4.50
N GLU A 83 -9.29 5.30 3.66
CA GLU A 83 -9.02 6.64 3.17
C GLU A 83 -10.14 7.20 2.29
N LEU A 84 -11.08 6.37 1.83
CA LEU A 84 -12.19 6.79 0.98
C LEU A 84 -13.53 6.91 1.74
N TRP A 85 -13.55 6.64 3.05
CA TRP A 85 -14.71 6.84 3.91
C TRP A 85 -14.94 8.34 4.16
N VAL A 86 -16.17 8.81 3.92
CA VAL A 86 -16.50 10.24 3.96
C VAL A 86 -17.04 10.72 5.30
N GLU A 87 -17.35 9.81 6.22
CA GLU A 87 -18.10 10.10 7.45
C GLU A 87 -17.41 11.14 8.35
N LYS A 88 -16.08 11.03 8.54
CA LYS A 88 -15.33 11.88 9.48
C LYS A 88 -15.14 13.31 8.94
N ASP A 89 -14.69 13.44 7.71
CA ASP A 89 -14.32 14.74 7.13
C ASP A 89 -15.52 15.44 6.50
N LYS A 90 -16.72 14.83 6.55
CA LYS A 90 -17.98 15.39 6.05
C LYS A 90 -17.91 15.83 4.57
N LEU A 91 -17.19 15.07 3.77
CA LEU A 91 -17.11 15.27 2.33
C LEU A 91 -18.33 14.64 1.63
N ASN A 92 -18.65 15.14 0.44
CA ASN A 92 -19.87 14.72 -0.26
C ASN A 92 -19.70 13.40 -0.98
N SER A 93 -18.48 13.07 -1.39
CA SER A 93 -18.20 11.82 -2.09
C SER A 93 -16.80 11.26 -1.79
N SER A 94 -16.64 9.96 -2.03
CA SER A 94 -15.36 9.26 -1.89
C SER A 94 -14.33 9.71 -2.94
N LEU A 95 -14.76 10.22 -4.11
CA LEU A 95 -13.84 10.85 -5.05
C LEU A 95 -13.31 12.20 -4.54
N GLU A 96 -14.17 13.01 -3.93
CA GLU A 96 -13.75 14.26 -3.27
C GLU A 96 -12.76 13.96 -2.12
N LYS A 97 -12.98 12.86 -1.39
CA LYS A 97 -12.05 12.39 -0.38
C LYS A 97 -10.71 11.93 -0.99
N PHE A 98 -10.75 11.21 -2.10
CA PHE A 98 -9.55 10.81 -2.84
C PHE A 98 -8.74 12.03 -3.30
N GLU A 99 -9.40 13.06 -3.83
CA GLU A 99 -8.76 14.33 -4.22
C GLU A 99 -8.13 15.03 -3.01
N ALA A 100 -8.83 15.07 -1.86
CA ALA A 100 -8.30 15.65 -0.63
C ALA A 100 -7.06 14.90 -0.12
N VAL A 101 -7.07 13.57 -0.15
CA VAL A 101 -5.93 12.73 0.21
C VAL A 101 -4.76 12.94 -0.77
N SER A 102 -5.05 13.03 -2.08
CA SER A 102 -4.02 13.30 -3.10
C SER A 102 -3.37 14.67 -2.90
N GLY A 103 -4.17 15.72 -2.67
CA GLY A 103 -3.67 17.05 -2.37
C GLY A 103 -2.84 17.11 -1.07
N LEU A 104 -3.22 16.31 -0.07
CA LEU A 104 -2.44 16.17 1.15
C LEU A 104 -1.07 15.52 0.86
N CYS A 105 -1.03 14.44 0.08
CA CYS A 105 0.22 13.78 -0.33
C CYS A 105 1.14 14.76 -1.06
N ASP A 106 0.62 15.49 -2.04
CA ASP A 106 1.38 16.52 -2.77
C ASP A 106 1.94 17.59 -1.81
N SER A 107 1.16 18.05 -0.84
CA SER A 107 1.57 19.10 0.12
C SER A 107 2.64 18.65 1.11
N LEU A 108 2.73 17.36 1.41
CA LEU A 108 3.66 16.75 2.37
C LEU A 108 4.79 15.98 1.69
N ASP A 109 4.90 16.06 0.36
CA ASP A 109 5.92 15.35 -0.41
C ASP A 109 5.88 13.82 -0.18
N VAL A 110 4.66 13.25 -0.10
CA VAL A 110 4.38 11.82 -0.07
C VAL A 110 4.03 11.37 -1.48
N GLU A 111 4.73 10.34 -1.96
CA GLU A 111 4.64 9.91 -3.35
C GLU A 111 3.39 9.06 -3.60
N LEU A 112 2.48 9.60 -4.40
CA LEU A 112 1.27 8.93 -4.88
C LEU A 112 1.36 8.56 -6.37
N ARG A 113 2.53 8.78 -6.98
CA ARG A 113 2.84 8.57 -8.40
C ARG A 113 4.04 7.66 -8.54
N THR A 114 4.27 7.19 -9.76
CA THR A 114 5.49 6.47 -10.07
C THR A 114 6.72 7.35 -9.88
N VAL A 115 7.70 6.81 -9.15
CA VAL A 115 9.02 7.43 -9.00
C VAL A 115 10.08 6.48 -9.52
N HIS A 116 10.99 7.05 -10.32
CA HIS A 116 12.16 6.35 -10.83
C HIS A 116 13.39 6.75 -10.03
N TYR A 117 14.01 5.76 -9.41
CA TYR A 117 15.35 5.82 -8.86
C TYR A 117 16.33 5.22 -9.89
N GLU A 118 17.63 5.29 -9.66
CA GLU A 118 18.63 4.84 -10.64
C GLU A 118 18.34 3.42 -11.18
N GLN A 119 18.20 2.44 -10.29
CA GLN A 119 17.96 1.03 -10.63
C GLN A 119 16.55 0.55 -10.29
N LEU A 120 15.73 1.40 -9.67
CA LEU A 120 14.44 1.02 -9.11
C LEU A 120 13.32 1.93 -9.61
N SER A 121 12.19 1.35 -9.99
CA SER A 121 10.92 2.08 -10.16
C SER A 121 9.91 1.61 -9.11
N VAL A 122 9.23 2.54 -8.45
CA VAL A 122 8.17 2.28 -7.48
C VAL A 122 6.86 2.79 -8.04
N VAL A 123 5.90 1.86 -8.30
CA VAL A 123 4.72 2.09 -9.15
C VAL A 123 3.43 1.82 -8.37
N PRO A 124 2.61 2.85 -8.03
CA PRO A 124 1.30 2.66 -7.46
C PRO A 124 0.30 2.12 -8.48
N LEU A 125 -0.54 1.18 -8.08
CA LEU A 125 -1.64 0.67 -8.89
C LEU A 125 -2.96 0.84 -8.12
N PHE A 126 -3.73 1.87 -8.49
CA PHE A 126 -5.03 2.15 -7.91
C PHE A 126 -6.05 1.10 -8.32
N SER A 127 -6.97 0.76 -7.43
CA SER A 127 -8.04 -0.19 -7.69
C SER A 127 -9.14 -0.10 -6.65
N TRP A 128 -10.19 -0.88 -6.87
CA TRP A 128 -11.24 -1.21 -5.92
C TRP A 128 -11.56 -2.69 -6.07
N TYR A 129 -12.40 -3.26 -5.20
CA TYR A 129 -12.94 -4.59 -5.42
C TYR A 129 -14.15 -4.54 -6.36
N ASP A 130 -14.30 -5.58 -7.20
CA ASP A 130 -15.32 -5.69 -8.25
C ASP A 130 -16.15 -6.97 -8.19
N PHE A 131 -16.00 -7.71 -7.08
CA PHE A 131 -16.61 -9.02 -6.85
C PHE A 131 -16.13 -10.13 -7.80
N SER A 132 -15.03 -9.93 -8.52
CA SER A 132 -14.45 -10.97 -9.38
C SER A 132 -13.90 -12.16 -8.60
N PHE A 133 -13.64 -12.02 -7.30
CA PHE A 133 -13.23 -13.11 -6.41
C PHE A 133 -14.40 -13.91 -5.82
N GLY A 134 -15.63 -13.60 -6.19
CA GLY A 134 -16.86 -14.29 -5.76
C GLY A 134 -18.02 -13.33 -5.56
N GLN A 135 -19.20 -13.86 -5.35
CA GLN A 135 -20.40 -13.04 -5.14
C GLN A 135 -20.61 -12.76 -3.65
N PRO A 136 -20.87 -11.51 -3.25
CA PRO A 136 -21.17 -11.18 -1.87
C PRO A 136 -22.52 -11.75 -1.46
N ASP A 137 -22.55 -12.38 -0.31
CA ASP A 137 -23.83 -12.79 0.29
C ASP A 137 -24.50 -11.60 1.03
N ARG A 138 -25.77 -11.78 1.42
CA ARG A 138 -26.51 -10.74 2.11
C ARG A 138 -25.86 -10.32 3.44
N HIS A 139 -25.20 -11.24 4.14
CA HIS A 139 -24.55 -10.93 5.40
C HIS A 139 -23.33 -10.03 5.17
N LEU A 140 -22.49 -10.34 4.17
CA LEU A 140 -21.36 -9.51 3.80
C LEU A 140 -21.83 -8.11 3.38
N THR A 141 -22.83 -8.01 2.51
CA THR A 141 -23.38 -6.73 2.05
C THR A 141 -23.88 -5.85 3.21
N LEU A 142 -24.47 -6.45 4.24
CA LEU A 142 -24.95 -5.71 5.41
C LEU A 142 -23.85 -5.38 6.42
N ALA A 143 -22.80 -6.22 6.54
CA ALA A 143 -21.76 -6.08 7.53
C ALA A 143 -20.57 -5.23 7.05
N TRP A 144 -20.27 -5.25 5.74
CA TRP A 144 -19.10 -4.55 5.17
C TRP A 144 -19.29 -3.05 5.21
N ARG A 145 -18.37 -2.38 5.89
CA ARG A 145 -18.54 -0.95 6.23
C ARG A 145 -18.51 -0.04 5.00
N ASP A 146 -17.73 -0.36 3.98
CA ASP A 146 -17.57 0.46 2.78
C ASP A 146 -18.91 0.79 2.10
N PHE A 147 -19.87 -0.14 2.11
CA PHE A 147 -21.21 0.09 1.53
C PHE A 147 -22.02 1.18 2.23
N ARG A 148 -21.55 1.67 3.37
CA ARG A 148 -22.18 2.77 4.13
C ARG A 148 -21.26 3.96 4.33
N ALA A 149 -19.97 3.71 4.43
CA ALA A 149 -18.97 4.73 4.71
C ALA A 149 -18.46 5.43 3.44
N CYS A 150 -18.53 4.76 2.28
CA CYS A 150 -18.24 5.36 0.99
C CYS A 150 -19.51 5.96 0.35
N SER A 151 -19.33 7.05 -0.39
CA SER A 151 -20.38 7.72 -1.18
C SER A 151 -19.83 7.98 -2.58
N TRP A 152 -20.37 7.30 -3.59
CA TRP A 152 -19.91 7.42 -4.96
C TRP A 152 -20.81 8.35 -5.77
N PRO A 153 -20.26 9.14 -6.73
CA PRO A 153 -21.06 9.92 -7.68
C PRO A 153 -21.98 9.02 -8.51
N ALA A 154 -23.08 9.57 -9.01
CA ALA A 154 -24.12 8.83 -9.72
C ALA A 154 -23.65 8.07 -10.98
N HIS A 155 -22.52 8.42 -11.53
CA HIS A 155 -21.94 7.71 -12.70
C HIS A 155 -21.08 6.49 -12.31
N LEU A 156 -20.85 6.25 -11.02
CA LEU A 156 -20.18 5.08 -10.47
C LEU A 156 -21.23 4.25 -9.69
N GLU A 157 -22.08 3.52 -10.41
CA GLU A 157 -23.26 2.86 -9.85
C GLU A 157 -22.93 1.54 -9.15
N SER A 158 -21.81 0.91 -9.54
CA SER A 158 -21.39 -0.38 -9.02
C SER A 158 -19.93 -0.39 -8.56
N CYS A 159 -19.56 -1.40 -7.76
CA CYS A 159 -18.15 -1.61 -7.40
C CYS A 159 -17.26 -1.82 -8.63
N ALA A 160 -17.78 -2.39 -9.71
CA ALA A 160 -17.06 -2.54 -10.96
C ALA A 160 -16.79 -1.18 -11.62
N ASP A 161 -17.75 -0.26 -11.64
CA ASP A 161 -17.54 1.10 -12.19
C ASP A 161 -16.49 1.86 -11.37
N VAL A 162 -16.53 1.71 -10.04
CA VAL A 162 -15.51 2.29 -9.14
C VAL A 162 -14.13 1.70 -9.43
N ASN A 163 -14.05 0.38 -9.58
CA ASN A 163 -12.78 -0.28 -9.93
C ASN A 163 -12.26 0.19 -11.27
N ASP A 164 -13.10 0.25 -12.31
CA ASP A 164 -12.72 0.74 -13.63
C ASP A 164 -12.23 2.19 -13.60
N HIS A 165 -12.86 3.04 -12.79
CA HIS A 165 -12.40 4.41 -12.59
C HIS A 165 -10.95 4.45 -12.08
N PHE A 166 -10.64 3.71 -11.02
CA PHE A 166 -9.28 3.65 -10.44
C PHE A 166 -8.27 2.97 -11.36
N LEU A 167 -8.64 1.86 -12.01
CA LEU A 167 -7.78 1.17 -12.97
C LEU A 167 -7.38 2.05 -14.16
N ASN A 168 -8.26 2.97 -14.57
CA ASN A 168 -7.96 3.91 -15.64
C ASN A 168 -6.84 4.91 -15.27
N LEU A 169 -6.64 5.21 -13.99
CA LEU A 169 -5.55 6.07 -13.52
C LEU A 169 -4.16 5.41 -13.69
N ASN A 170 -4.12 4.08 -13.83
CA ASN A 170 -2.87 3.32 -13.93
C ASN A 170 -2.32 3.24 -15.36
N ARG A 171 -3.10 3.58 -16.39
CA ARG A 171 -2.79 3.24 -17.80
C ARG A 171 -1.42 3.71 -18.28
N GLU A 172 -1.03 4.93 -17.88
CA GLU A 172 0.22 5.53 -18.35
C GLU A 172 1.48 4.91 -17.70
N GLN A 173 1.30 4.11 -16.64
CA GLN A 173 2.40 3.52 -15.87
C GLN A 173 2.54 2.01 -16.05
N LEU A 174 1.74 1.38 -16.93
CA LEU A 174 1.79 -0.07 -17.14
C LEU A 174 2.92 -0.54 -18.05
N ASP A 175 3.57 0.36 -18.78
CA ASP A 175 4.68 0.05 -19.70
C ASP A 175 6.05 0.49 -19.13
N ILE A 176 6.13 0.66 -17.79
CA ILE A 176 7.36 1.05 -17.12
C ILE A 176 8.29 -0.15 -17.05
N SER A 177 9.58 0.09 -17.35
CA SER A 177 10.66 -0.87 -17.18
C SER A 177 11.84 -0.23 -16.47
N ASN A 178 12.49 -0.96 -15.57
CA ASN A 178 13.75 -0.62 -14.92
C ASN A 178 14.45 -1.93 -14.55
N GLU A 179 15.66 -1.87 -13.97
CA GLU A 179 16.37 -3.05 -13.49
C GLU A 179 15.57 -3.79 -12.43
N VAL A 180 14.94 -3.05 -11.51
CA VAL A 180 13.98 -3.57 -10.53
C VAL A 180 12.70 -2.73 -10.58
N VAL A 181 11.55 -3.39 -10.63
CA VAL A 181 10.23 -2.75 -10.55
C VAL A 181 9.49 -3.28 -9.33
N ILE A 182 9.12 -2.37 -8.42
CA ILE A 182 8.20 -2.65 -7.32
C ILE A 182 6.88 -1.98 -7.65
N SER A 183 5.80 -2.74 -7.75
CA SER A 183 4.45 -2.19 -7.78
C SER A 183 3.75 -2.38 -6.44
N TYR A 184 2.76 -1.53 -6.15
CA TYR A 184 1.98 -1.67 -4.94
C TYR A 184 0.53 -1.22 -5.15
N SER A 185 -0.37 -1.92 -4.47
CA SER A 185 -1.80 -1.61 -4.40
C SER A 185 -2.29 -1.79 -2.97
N HIS A 186 -3.50 -1.31 -2.65
CA HIS A 186 -4.10 -1.70 -1.39
C HIS A 186 -4.84 -3.03 -1.53
N PHE A 187 -5.69 -3.16 -2.55
CA PHE A 187 -6.47 -4.37 -2.81
C PHE A 187 -5.63 -5.49 -3.41
N LEU A 188 -6.10 -6.72 -3.25
CA LEU A 188 -5.44 -7.92 -3.79
C LEU A 188 -5.58 -7.97 -5.31
N PRO A 189 -4.49 -8.23 -6.06
CA PRO A 189 -4.54 -8.38 -7.50
C PRO A 189 -5.05 -9.76 -7.94
N ARG A 190 -5.02 -10.75 -7.05
CA ARG A 190 -5.45 -12.13 -7.30
C ARG A 190 -5.78 -12.84 -5.99
N ILE A 191 -6.77 -13.72 -6.01
CA ILE A 191 -7.23 -14.35 -4.77
C ILE A 191 -6.29 -15.45 -4.26
N ASP A 192 -5.49 -16.05 -5.12
CA ASP A 192 -4.59 -17.15 -4.75
C ASP A 192 -3.30 -16.69 -4.05
N VAL A 193 -3.12 -15.37 -3.84
CA VAL A 193 -2.15 -14.87 -2.85
C VAL A 193 -2.60 -15.11 -1.41
N MET A 194 -3.89 -15.42 -1.20
CA MET A 194 -4.38 -15.80 0.13
C MET A 194 -3.90 -17.21 0.49
N PRO A 195 -3.45 -17.41 1.74
CA PRO A 195 -3.00 -18.73 2.17
C PRO A 195 -4.09 -19.80 2.05
N SER A 196 -3.72 -20.98 1.57
CA SER A 196 -4.66 -22.10 1.39
C SER A 196 -5.28 -22.62 2.69
N TYR A 197 -4.63 -22.36 3.84
CA TYR A 197 -5.12 -22.74 5.16
C TYR A 197 -6.26 -21.87 5.70
N ILE A 198 -6.63 -20.75 5.02
CA ILE A 198 -7.77 -19.93 5.45
C ILE A 198 -9.05 -20.77 5.43
N PRO A 199 -9.75 -20.92 6.59
CA PRO A 199 -10.96 -21.71 6.69
C PRO A 199 -12.06 -21.21 5.75
N GLU A 200 -12.89 -22.13 5.26
CA GLU A 200 -13.93 -21.82 4.28
C GLU A 200 -14.95 -20.79 4.80
N ASP A 201 -15.31 -20.85 6.08
CA ASP A 201 -16.21 -19.89 6.73
C ASP A 201 -15.60 -18.46 6.79
N ARG A 202 -14.28 -18.32 6.72
CA ARG A 202 -13.57 -17.05 6.66
C ARG A 202 -13.45 -16.49 5.24
N ARG A 203 -13.63 -17.32 4.21
CA ARG A 203 -13.57 -16.90 2.80
C ARG A 203 -14.77 -16.08 2.35
N ARG A 204 -15.79 -15.90 3.21
CA ARG A 204 -16.94 -15.04 2.92
C ARG A 204 -16.57 -13.61 2.53
N ILE A 205 -15.44 -13.09 3.00
CA ILE A 205 -14.96 -11.73 2.66
C ILE A 205 -14.24 -11.66 1.30
N TYR A 206 -13.94 -12.77 0.63
CA TYR A 206 -13.18 -12.79 -0.62
C TYR A 206 -13.75 -11.85 -1.70
N PRO A 207 -15.08 -11.75 -1.88
CA PRO A 207 -15.65 -10.86 -2.88
C PRO A 207 -15.22 -9.38 -2.78
N VAL A 208 -14.87 -8.93 -1.59
CA VAL A 208 -14.48 -7.53 -1.33
C VAL A 208 -12.97 -7.34 -1.14
N LEU A 209 -12.14 -8.37 -1.41
CA LEU A 209 -10.71 -8.26 -1.18
C LEU A 209 -9.93 -7.64 -2.35
N GLY A 210 -10.46 -7.67 -3.57
CA GLY A 210 -9.72 -7.14 -4.70
C GLY A 210 -10.36 -7.44 -6.06
N SER A 211 -9.53 -7.43 -7.10
CA SER A 211 -9.99 -7.51 -8.49
C SER A 211 -9.05 -8.32 -9.38
N ASN A 212 -9.62 -9.19 -10.22
CA ASN A 212 -8.88 -9.87 -11.27
C ASN A 212 -8.35 -8.89 -12.33
N LEU A 213 -9.05 -7.77 -12.58
CA LEU A 213 -8.60 -6.75 -13.54
C LEU A 213 -7.35 -6.01 -13.04
N LEU A 214 -7.23 -5.79 -11.73
CA LEU A 214 -5.97 -5.32 -11.15
C LEU A 214 -4.85 -6.35 -11.40
N GLY A 215 -5.16 -7.64 -11.26
CA GLY A 215 -4.23 -8.73 -11.57
C GLY A 215 -3.72 -8.70 -13.01
N GLU A 216 -4.58 -8.39 -13.98
CA GLU A 216 -4.16 -8.22 -15.38
C GLU A 216 -3.21 -7.02 -15.55
N GLN A 217 -3.44 -5.91 -14.84
CA GLN A 217 -2.52 -4.77 -14.86
C GLN A 217 -1.17 -5.09 -14.20
N VAL A 218 -1.17 -5.79 -13.06
CA VAL A 218 0.08 -6.27 -12.43
C VAL A 218 0.84 -7.20 -13.39
N LYS A 219 0.14 -8.10 -14.08
CA LYS A 219 0.75 -8.99 -15.06
C LYS A 219 1.30 -8.24 -16.28
N GLN A 220 0.59 -7.21 -16.77
CA GLN A 220 1.07 -6.36 -17.86
C GLN A 220 2.35 -5.61 -17.46
N LEU A 221 2.37 -4.98 -16.28
CA LEU A 221 3.54 -4.27 -15.74
C LEU A 221 4.72 -5.23 -15.47
N ASN A 222 4.41 -6.49 -15.09
CA ASN A 222 5.38 -7.54 -14.77
C ASN A 222 6.47 -7.10 -13.78
N PRO A 223 6.11 -6.63 -12.57
CA PRO A 223 7.08 -6.19 -11.58
C PRO A 223 7.81 -7.38 -10.94
N ASP A 224 9.01 -7.14 -10.37
CA ASP A 224 9.72 -8.13 -9.57
C ASP A 224 9.00 -8.39 -8.24
N ILE A 225 8.41 -7.33 -7.67
CA ILE A 225 7.69 -7.38 -6.40
C ILE A 225 6.37 -6.62 -6.53
N HIS A 226 5.27 -7.24 -6.09
CA HIS A 226 4.00 -6.56 -5.90
C HIS A 226 3.61 -6.56 -4.41
N ILE A 227 3.48 -5.37 -3.83
CA ILE A 227 3.08 -5.17 -2.43
C ILE A 227 1.57 -4.92 -2.39
N TYR A 228 0.86 -5.55 -1.44
CA TYR A 228 -0.57 -5.33 -1.25
C TYR A 228 -0.96 -5.33 0.24
N GLY A 229 -2.15 -4.83 0.56
CA GLY A 229 -2.72 -4.74 1.90
C GLY A 229 -4.04 -5.48 2.06
N HIS A 230 -4.97 -4.86 2.76
CA HIS A 230 -6.40 -5.14 2.88
C HIS A 230 -6.81 -6.45 3.57
N SER A 231 -6.13 -7.55 3.27
CA SER A 231 -6.50 -8.86 3.85
C SER A 231 -6.13 -9.03 5.31
N HIS A 232 -5.24 -8.19 5.85
CA HIS A 232 -4.59 -8.30 7.16
C HIS A 232 -3.81 -9.63 7.37
N VAL A 233 -3.66 -10.44 6.35
CA VAL A 233 -2.94 -11.73 6.44
C VAL A 233 -1.56 -11.59 5.86
N ASN A 234 -0.53 -11.52 6.72
CA ASN A 234 0.85 -11.37 6.26
C ASN A 234 1.27 -12.60 5.46
N GLN A 235 1.74 -12.37 4.24
CA GLN A 235 2.11 -13.38 3.28
C GLN A 235 3.27 -12.89 2.40
N SER A 236 4.15 -13.80 2.03
CA SER A 236 5.11 -13.60 0.94
C SER A 236 5.11 -14.88 0.10
N ILE A 237 4.73 -14.76 -1.17
CA ILE A 237 4.59 -15.87 -2.09
C ILE A 237 5.06 -15.46 -3.47
N GLU A 238 5.73 -16.35 -4.18
CA GLU A 238 6.12 -16.19 -5.58
C GLU A 238 5.13 -16.90 -6.49
N LEU A 239 4.53 -16.16 -7.41
CA LEU A 239 3.60 -16.67 -8.42
C LEU A 239 3.95 -16.05 -9.76
N GLU A 240 4.15 -16.87 -10.79
CA GLU A 240 4.43 -16.40 -12.16
C GLU A 240 5.63 -15.44 -12.26
N ASN A 241 6.69 -15.68 -11.47
CA ASN A 241 7.92 -14.88 -11.33
C ASN A 241 7.72 -13.50 -10.67
N ILE A 242 6.57 -13.22 -10.08
CA ILE A 242 6.32 -12.02 -9.29
C ILE A 242 6.25 -12.41 -7.82
N ARG A 243 7.01 -11.72 -6.97
CA ARG A 243 6.93 -11.88 -5.53
C ARG A 243 5.82 -10.99 -4.96
N TYR A 244 4.74 -11.59 -4.50
CA TYR A 244 3.62 -10.91 -3.84
C TYR A 244 3.86 -10.83 -2.34
N VAL A 245 3.75 -9.62 -1.78
CA VAL A 245 4.04 -9.36 -0.35
C VAL A 245 2.90 -8.60 0.30
N ASN A 246 2.33 -9.18 1.36
CA ASN A 246 1.47 -8.49 2.30
C ASN A 246 2.20 -8.35 3.64
N ASN A 247 2.30 -7.14 4.17
CA ASN A 247 2.81 -6.87 5.50
C ASN A 247 1.88 -5.91 6.24
N ALA A 248 0.68 -6.37 6.52
CA ALA A 248 -0.29 -5.62 7.30
C ALA A 248 0.17 -5.47 8.75
N PHE A 249 0.05 -4.27 9.30
CA PHE A 249 0.15 -4.04 10.74
C PHE A 249 -1.12 -4.50 11.46
N ALA A 250 -2.27 -4.22 10.85
CA ALA A 250 -3.60 -4.65 11.24
C ALA A 250 -4.04 -4.17 12.65
N ARG A 251 -5.20 -4.60 13.09
CA ARG A 251 -5.76 -4.19 14.39
C ARG A 251 -4.94 -4.76 15.56
N PRO A 252 -4.95 -4.10 16.75
CA PRO A 252 -4.16 -4.56 17.90
C PRO A 252 -4.40 -6.02 18.30
N THR A 253 -5.59 -6.57 18.03
CA THR A 253 -5.97 -7.95 18.37
C THR A 253 -5.56 -9.00 17.32
N GLU A 254 -5.04 -8.59 16.15
CA GLU A 254 -4.79 -9.48 15.01
C GLU A 254 -3.35 -10.00 14.92
N HIS A 255 -2.72 -10.28 16.07
CA HIS A 255 -1.30 -10.72 16.13
C HIS A 255 -1.05 -12.14 15.65
N GLN A 256 -2.09 -12.92 15.37
CA GLN A 256 -1.93 -14.27 14.82
C GLN A 256 -1.73 -14.28 13.30
N ILE A 257 -2.18 -13.23 12.61
CA ILE A 257 -2.17 -13.13 11.15
C ILE A 257 -1.33 -11.96 10.64
N ALA A 258 -0.98 -10.99 11.49
CA ALA A 258 -0.22 -9.82 11.17
C ALA A 258 0.98 -9.63 12.10
N ARG A 259 2.08 -9.08 11.56
CA ARG A 259 3.30 -8.76 12.30
C ARG A 259 3.39 -7.26 12.55
N LYS A 260 3.61 -6.85 13.80
CA LYS A 260 3.71 -5.45 14.19
C LYS A 260 5.12 -4.88 13.94
N GLN A 261 5.53 -4.85 12.65
CA GLN A 261 6.86 -4.39 12.24
C GLN A 261 6.90 -3.93 10.80
N LEU A 262 7.90 -3.12 10.45
CA LEU A 262 8.27 -2.89 9.06
C LEU A 262 8.87 -4.18 8.46
N HIS A 263 8.63 -4.41 7.19
CA HIS A 263 9.23 -5.52 6.45
C HIS A 263 10.13 -4.98 5.32
N CYS A 264 11.40 -5.34 5.35
CA CYS A 264 12.33 -5.02 4.26
C CYS A 264 12.05 -5.98 3.08
N VAL A 265 11.65 -5.43 1.93
CA VAL A 265 11.33 -6.21 0.73
C VAL A 265 12.45 -6.22 -0.28
N LEU A 266 13.35 -5.24 -0.24
CA LEU A 266 14.47 -5.11 -1.18
C LEU A 266 15.66 -4.41 -0.49
N GLU A 267 16.87 -4.83 -0.82
CA GLU A 267 18.13 -4.14 -0.53
C GLU A 267 18.88 -3.93 -1.84
N LEU A 268 19.30 -2.70 -2.11
CA LEU A 268 20.08 -2.32 -3.31
C LEU A 268 21.40 -1.71 -2.89
N ASP A 269 22.48 -2.16 -3.49
CA ASP A 269 23.79 -1.51 -3.39
C ASP A 269 23.75 -0.20 -4.19
N SER A 270 24.09 0.92 -3.56
CA SER A 270 24.07 2.26 -4.15
C SER A 270 25.44 2.63 -4.73
#